data_c48856a32f76c439a797ea3fcb533f44
#
_entry.id   c48856a32f76c439a797ea3fcb533f44
#
_cell.length_a   1.000
_cell.length_b   1.000
_cell.length_c   1.000
_cell.angle_alpha   90.00
_cell.angle_beta   90.00
_cell.angle_gamma   90.00
#
_symmetry.space_group_name_H-M   'P 1'
#
loop_
_entity.id
_entity.type
_entity.pdbx_description
1 polymer ?
#
loop_
_entity_poly.entity_id
_entity_poly.type
_entity_poly.pdbx_seq_one_letter_code
_entity_poly.pdbx_strand_id
1 'polypeptide(L)'
;MRTIASVQLDKRRPALILTRRSKLPLLTWLTVAPITSTIRGITSEVAVGPRNGLDHDSVVSCDNITTVRMSAVGDTIGLLFDDQEPALARAISDAFELDLMSE
;
A
#
# COMPACT_ATOMS: atom_id res chain seq x y z
N MET A 1 -0.03 10.83 -5.92
CA MET A 1 0.83 10.18 -4.90
C MET A 1 0.00 9.62 -3.76
N ARG A 2 0.47 8.56 -3.13
CA ARG A 2 -0.20 7.94 -1.99
C ARG A 2 0.72 7.96 -0.78
N THR A 3 0.14 8.13 0.40
CA THR A 3 0.90 8.18 1.65
C THR A 3 1.31 6.78 2.09
N ILE A 4 2.54 6.65 2.52
CA ILE A 4 3.04 5.51 3.26
C ILE A 4 3.16 5.96 4.72
N ALA A 5 2.52 5.22 5.62
CA ALA A 5 2.49 5.58 7.04
C ALA A 5 2.78 4.35 7.90
N SER A 6 3.15 4.60 9.14
CA SER A 6 3.23 3.57 10.17
C SER A 6 1.82 3.21 10.59
N VAL A 7 1.47 1.92 10.54
CA VAL A 7 0.11 1.47 10.85
C VAL A 7 0.18 0.29 11.81
N GLN A 8 -0.72 0.28 12.80
CA GLN A 8 -0.85 -0.84 13.73
C GLN A 8 -1.70 -1.93 13.08
N LEU A 9 -1.06 -3.01 12.72
CA LEU A 9 -1.68 -4.21 12.14
C LEU A 9 -1.55 -5.35 13.14
N ASP A 10 -0.96 -6.49 12.75
CA ASP A 10 -0.54 -7.53 13.70
C ASP A 10 0.55 -6.99 14.64
N LYS A 11 1.36 -6.10 14.11
CA LYS A 11 2.33 -5.28 14.80
C LYS A 11 2.42 -3.96 14.03
N ARG A 12 3.16 -2.99 14.57
CA ARG A 12 3.36 -1.73 13.86
C ARG A 12 4.31 -1.95 12.70
N ARG A 13 3.89 -1.56 11.51
CA ARG A 13 4.70 -1.69 10.29
C ARG A 13 4.29 -0.64 9.25
N PRO A 14 5.14 -0.36 8.27
CA PRO A 14 4.77 0.53 7.17
C PRO A 14 3.61 -0.07 6.38
N ALA A 15 2.74 0.80 5.90
CA ALA A 15 1.64 0.40 5.02
C ALA A 15 1.34 1.51 4.03
N LEU A 16 0.91 1.13 2.83
CA LEU A 16 0.47 2.05 1.81
C LEU A 16 -1.02 2.32 1.99
N ILE A 17 -1.40 3.59 2.06
CA ILE A 17 -2.80 3.99 2.15
C ILE A 17 -3.41 3.94 0.75
N LEU A 18 -4.43 3.09 0.58
CA LEU A 18 -5.12 2.91 -0.69
C LEU A 18 -6.36 3.79 -0.82
N THR A 19 -6.98 4.14 0.29
CA THR A 19 -8.17 5.00 0.28
C THR A 19 -7.84 6.35 -0.35
N ARG A 20 -8.74 6.85 -1.17
CA ARG A 20 -8.56 8.14 -1.87
C ARG A 20 -8.37 9.27 -0.88
N ARG A 21 -7.40 10.13 -1.16
CA ARG A 21 -7.06 11.25 -0.27
C ARG A 21 -8.25 12.17 -0.02
N SER A 22 -9.10 12.37 -1.01
CA SER A 22 -10.28 13.23 -0.90
C SER A 22 -11.31 12.70 0.12
N LYS A 23 -11.24 11.41 0.46
CA LYS A 23 -12.17 10.81 1.41
C LYS A 23 -11.60 10.69 2.82
N LEU A 24 -10.26 10.77 2.98
CA LEU A 24 -9.60 10.51 4.27
C LEU A 24 -10.16 11.33 5.44
N PRO A 25 -10.42 12.65 5.29
CA PRO A 25 -10.91 13.43 6.42
C PRO A 25 -12.31 13.04 6.89
N LEU A 26 -13.05 12.28 6.08
CA LEU A 26 -14.45 11.96 6.35
C LEU A 26 -14.62 10.54 6.90
N LEU A 27 -13.53 9.75 6.97
CA LEU A 27 -13.63 8.32 7.24
C LEU A 27 -13.09 7.96 8.61
N THR A 28 -13.78 7.04 9.28
CA THR A 28 -13.30 6.37 10.49
C THR A 28 -12.41 5.19 10.14
N TRP A 29 -12.66 4.57 8.97
CA TRP A 29 -11.95 3.40 8.46
C TRP A 29 -11.27 3.73 7.14
N LEU A 30 -10.13 3.12 6.90
CA LEU A 30 -9.45 3.23 5.60
C LEU A 30 -8.82 1.90 5.23
N THR A 31 -8.51 1.78 3.94
CA THR A 31 -7.92 0.58 3.36
C THR A 31 -6.44 0.78 3.15
N VAL A 32 -5.65 -0.20 3.57
CA VAL A 32 -4.20 -0.16 3.47
C VAL A 32 -3.65 -1.47 2.92
N ALA A 33 -2.45 -1.42 2.36
CA ALA A 33 -1.68 -2.60 1.97
C ALA A 33 -0.37 -2.60 2.77
N PRO A 34 -0.08 -3.69 3.49
CA PRO A 34 1.15 -3.74 4.31
C PRO A 34 2.39 -3.78 3.44
N ILE A 35 3.46 -3.20 3.97
CA ILE A 35 4.77 -3.20 3.34
C ILE A 35 5.69 -4.10 4.16
N THR A 36 6.43 -4.96 3.47
CA THR A 36 7.35 -5.91 4.12
C THR A 36 8.69 -5.94 3.40
N SER A 37 9.76 -6.18 4.15
CA SER A 37 11.08 -6.40 3.57
C SER A 37 11.28 -7.85 3.10
N THR A 38 10.31 -8.73 3.37
CA THR A 38 10.34 -10.10 2.86
C THR A 38 9.78 -10.10 1.44
N ILE A 39 10.67 -10.09 0.46
CA ILE A 39 10.32 -10.01 -0.96
C ILE A 39 10.21 -11.42 -1.53
N ARG A 40 9.05 -11.77 -2.08
CA ARG A 40 8.81 -13.09 -2.69
C ARG A 40 9.01 -13.09 -4.19
N GLY A 41 8.97 -11.91 -4.84
CA GLY A 41 9.10 -11.77 -6.28
C GLY A 41 7.87 -12.21 -7.06
N ILE A 42 6.69 -12.01 -6.48
CA ILE A 42 5.41 -12.37 -7.11
C ILE A 42 4.72 -11.14 -7.67
N THR A 43 3.77 -11.37 -8.59
CA THR A 43 3.15 -10.28 -9.37
C THR A 43 2.21 -9.39 -8.57
N SER A 44 1.75 -9.84 -7.40
CA SER A 44 0.92 -9.04 -6.48
C SER A 44 1.75 -8.14 -5.55
N GLU A 45 3.05 -8.07 -5.75
CA GLU A 45 3.94 -7.19 -4.98
C GLU A 45 4.35 -5.97 -5.80
N VAL A 46 4.48 -4.83 -5.13
CA VAL A 46 5.02 -3.60 -5.75
C VAL A 46 6.32 -3.24 -5.07
N ALA A 47 7.41 -3.15 -5.85
CA ALA A 47 8.72 -2.79 -5.33
C ALA A 47 8.72 -1.34 -4.82
N VAL A 48 9.19 -1.16 -3.60
CA VAL A 48 9.37 0.14 -2.95
C VAL A 48 10.69 0.11 -2.18
N GLY A 49 11.15 1.26 -1.72
CA GLY A 49 12.42 1.31 -1.00
C GLY A 49 12.75 2.69 -0.48
N PRO A 50 14.07 3.01 -0.41
CA PRO A 50 14.52 4.27 0.17
C PRO A 50 13.94 5.53 -0.48
N ARG A 51 13.68 5.51 -1.80
CA ARG A 51 13.06 6.67 -2.46
C ARG A 51 11.66 6.95 -1.93
N ASN A 52 11.03 5.95 -1.33
CA ASN A 52 9.68 6.03 -0.77
C ASN A 52 9.69 6.31 0.74
N GLY A 53 10.86 6.56 1.33
CA GLY A 53 11.01 6.84 2.75
C GLY A 53 11.27 5.61 3.61
N LEU A 54 11.48 4.45 3.01
CA LEU A 54 11.73 3.21 3.75
C LEU A 54 13.23 3.01 3.97
N ASP A 55 13.58 2.22 5.00
CA ASP A 55 14.97 1.95 5.37
C ASP A 55 15.67 1.02 4.38
N HIS A 56 14.94 0.10 3.76
CA HIS A 56 15.49 -0.87 2.82
C HIS A 56 14.51 -1.20 1.73
N ASP A 57 15.00 -1.93 0.71
CA ASP A 57 14.16 -2.48 -0.33
C ASP A 57 13.06 -3.33 0.28
N SER A 58 11.85 -3.12 -0.17
CA SER A 58 10.64 -3.73 0.38
C SER A 58 9.61 -3.90 -0.73
N VAL A 59 8.48 -4.49 -0.37
CA VAL A 59 7.35 -4.61 -1.30
C VAL A 59 6.05 -4.25 -0.60
N VAL A 60 5.14 -3.65 -1.36
CA VAL A 60 3.75 -3.52 -0.95
C VAL A 60 3.08 -4.84 -1.25
N SER A 61 2.49 -5.47 -0.23
CA SER A 61 1.84 -6.78 -0.38
C SER A 61 0.37 -6.59 -0.68
N CYS A 62 0.00 -6.68 -1.96
CA CYS A 62 -1.38 -6.49 -2.38
C CYS A 62 -2.28 -7.71 -2.10
N ASP A 63 -1.68 -8.85 -1.73
CA ASP A 63 -2.46 -10.01 -1.28
C ASP A 63 -3.03 -9.82 0.13
N ASN A 64 -2.52 -8.86 0.89
CA ASN A 64 -2.87 -8.66 2.29
C ASN A 64 -3.56 -7.31 2.54
N ILE A 65 -4.23 -6.78 1.54
CA ILE A 65 -5.00 -5.54 1.68
C ILE A 65 -6.04 -5.72 2.79
N THR A 66 -6.11 -4.75 3.69
CA THR A 66 -7.01 -4.82 4.83
C THR A 66 -7.57 -3.44 5.18
N THR A 67 -8.62 -3.42 5.98
CA THR A 67 -9.25 -2.21 6.46
C THR A 67 -8.86 -2.00 7.92
N VAL A 68 -8.48 -0.77 8.26
CA VAL A 68 -8.10 -0.40 9.63
C VAL A 68 -8.85 0.86 10.05
N ARG A 69 -8.92 1.09 11.36
CA ARG A 69 -9.43 2.35 11.88
C ARG A 69 -8.40 3.45 11.66
N MET A 70 -8.87 4.67 11.45
CA MET A 70 -7.99 5.83 11.33
C MET A 70 -7.06 5.96 12.54
N SER A 71 -7.53 5.58 13.73
CA SER A 71 -6.73 5.62 14.95
C SER A 71 -5.52 4.67 14.93
N ALA A 72 -5.50 3.69 14.02
CA ALA A 72 -4.35 2.77 13.87
C ALA A 72 -3.22 3.39 13.04
N VAL A 73 -3.48 4.50 12.37
CA VAL A 73 -2.51 5.16 11.48
C VAL A 73 -1.66 6.13 12.29
N GLY A 74 -0.36 5.93 12.25
CA GLY A 74 0.60 6.79 12.93
C GLY A 74 1.29 7.75 11.97
N ASP A 75 2.60 7.95 12.18
CA ASP A 75 3.37 8.94 11.44
C ASP A 75 3.51 8.58 9.97
N THR A 76 3.54 9.62 9.13
CA THR A 76 3.87 9.47 7.71
C THR A 76 5.35 9.10 7.57
N ILE A 77 5.61 8.05 6.81
CA ILE A 77 6.97 7.58 6.51
C ILE A 77 7.44 8.14 5.18
N GLY A 78 6.58 8.16 4.18
CA GLY A 78 6.94 8.61 2.83
C GLY A 78 5.77 8.53 1.87
N LEU A 79 6.10 8.41 0.59
CA LEU A 79 5.11 8.47 -0.50
C LEU A 79 5.38 7.41 -1.55
N LEU A 80 4.29 6.85 -2.11
CA LEU A 80 4.34 6.16 -3.40
C LEU A 80 4.12 7.22 -4.47
N PHE A 81 4.99 7.26 -5.48
CA PHE A 81 4.97 8.31 -6.50
C PHE A 81 4.09 7.94 -7.68
N ASP A 82 3.73 8.95 -8.48
CA ASP A 82 2.81 8.76 -9.61
C ASP A 82 3.36 7.80 -10.66
N ASP A 83 4.68 7.76 -10.85
CA ASP A 83 5.30 6.80 -11.78
C ASP A 83 5.20 5.35 -11.30
N GLN A 84 4.89 5.14 -10.03
CA GLN A 84 4.71 3.82 -9.44
C GLN A 84 3.24 3.36 -9.45
N GLU A 85 2.29 4.25 -9.74
CA GLU A 85 0.86 3.91 -9.77
C GLU A 85 0.51 2.79 -10.76
N PRO A 86 1.07 2.77 -11.98
CA PRO A 86 0.76 1.65 -12.90
C PRO A 86 1.17 0.28 -12.34
N ALA A 87 2.29 0.20 -11.62
CA ALA A 87 2.71 -1.04 -10.99
C ALA A 87 1.74 -1.45 -9.88
N LEU A 88 1.24 -0.49 -9.12
CA LEU A 88 0.24 -0.74 -8.08
C LEU A 88 -1.05 -1.27 -8.70
N ALA A 89 -1.53 -0.64 -9.77
CA ALA A 89 -2.75 -1.07 -10.45
C ALA A 89 -2.62 -2.51 -10.94
N ARG A 90 -1.48 -2.86 -11.55
CA ARG A 90 -1.23 -4.23 -12.03
C ARG A 90 -1.19 -5.23 -10.88
N ALA A 91 -0.54 -4.89 -9.78
CA ALA A 91 -0.41 -5.77 -8.63
C ALA A 91 -1.77 -6.03 -7.96
N ILE A 92 -2.60 -5.00 -7.82
CA ILE A 92 -3.95 -5.15 -7.27
C ILE A 92 -4.82 -5.99 -8.20
N SER A 93 -4.75 -5.71 -9.50
CA SER A 93 -5.50 -6.50 -10.50
C SER A 93 -5.12 -7.97 -10.44
N ASP A 94 -3.84 -8.27 -10.29
CA ASP A 94 -3.35 -9.62 -10.21
C ASP A 94 -3.78 -10.30 -8.90
N ALA A 95 -3.66 -9.60 -7.79
CA ALA A 95 -4.04 -10.14 -6.48
C ALA A 95 -5.51 -10.54 -6.41
N PHE A 96 -6.38 -9.82 -7.12
CA PHE A 96 -7.82 -10.06 -7.11
C PHE A 96 -8.35 -10.64 -8.43
N GLU A 97 -7.45 -11.02 -9.33
CA GLU A 97 -7.82 -11.57 -10.65
C GLU A 97 -8.77 -10.66 -11.42
N LEU A 98 -8.51 -9.34 -11.38
CA LEU A 98 -9.34 -8.39 -12.09
C LEU A 98 -8.98 -8.37 -13.58
N ASP A 99 -10.00 -8.37 -14.44
CA ASP A 99 -9.82 -8.26 -15.88
C ASP A 99 -9.94 -6.79 -16.28
N LEU A 100 -8.80 -6.12 -16.46
CA LEU A 100 -8.74 -4.72 -16.87
C LEU A 100 -8.84 -4.56 -18.38
N MET A 101 -8.78 -5.68 -19.12
CA MET A 101 -8.78 -5.70 -20.58
C MET A 101 -10.09 -6.26 -21.13
N SER A 102 -11.17 -6.04 -20.40
CA SER A 102 -12.48 -6.58 -20.82
C SER A 102 -12.86 -6.11 -22.21
N GLU A 103 -13.34 -7.03 -22.98
CA GLU A 103 -13.82 -6.78 -24.32
C GLU A 103 -15.28 -6.32 -24.34
#